data_57146e398705ad18bc3d2bb87d5ed9fa
#
_entry.id   57146e398705ad18bc3d2bb87d5ed9fa
#
_cell.length_a   1.000
_cell.length_b   1.000
_cell.length_c   1.000
_cell.angle_alpha   90.00
_cell.angle_beta   90.00
_cell.angle_gamma   90.00
#
_symmetry.space_group_name_H-M   'P 1'
#
loop_
_entity.id
_entity.type
_entity.pdbx_description
1 polymer ?
#
loop_
_entity_poly.entity_id
_entity_poly.type
_entity_poly.pdbx_seq_one_letter_code
_entity_poly.pdbx_strand_id
1 'polypeptide(L)'
;LVLFGEVIPKVYANRFHIAFAQRLARPMWLLNRLLFPFSALLAGSTQLIEKRYQGKTGSVTVNELEQALELAADENTSEEEKNILRGVINFSQLRVKQVMTSRVDVVGFDIQSTWEDILKAIDENRYSRLPVYQDSFDQIIGLLYIKDLIPYLDQKQPAVVWQSMLRDPYYVPESKKIDDLLKEFQEKKVHMAIVVDEYGGSSGIVTLEDILEEIVGEINDEFDQEEHRYTQLDDVTFIFDGKTPLKEVARTMDLDQVLFQDIQSDVESVGGLAVEICGRVPIVGKQLNFDDTL
;
A
#
# COMPACT_ATOMS: atom_id res chain seq x y z
N LEU A 1 -44.96 -23.79 -11.30
CA LEU A 1 -43.96 -23.88 -12.38
C LEU A 1 -42.60 -24.33 -11.84
N VAL A 2 -42.08 -23.76 -10.72
CA VAL A 2 -40.78 -24.11 -10.13
C VAL A 2 -40.72 -25.58 -9.70
N LEU A 3 -41.80 -26.11 -9.10
CA LEU A 3 -41.81 -27.50 -8.66
C LEU A 3 -41.59 -28.52 -9.80
N PHE A 4 -42.28 -28.33 -10.94
CA PHE A 4 -42.21 -29.23 -12.08
C PHE A 4 -41.03 -28.93 -13.01
N GLY A 5 -40.61 -27.66 -13.10
CA GLY A 5 -39.52 -27.23 -14.00
C GLY A 5 -38.11 -27.41 -13.42
N GLU A 6 -38.00 -27.39 -12.08
CA GLU A 6 -36.69 -27.36 -11.43
C GLU A 6 -36.52 -28.43 -10.34
N VAL A 7 -37.41 -28.49 -9.35
CA VAL A 7 -37.22 -29.35 -8.17
C VAL A 7 -37.35 -30.82 -8.53
N ILE A 8 -38.42 -31.24 -9.22
CA ILE A 8 -38.63 -32.64 -9.58
C ILE A 8 -37.54 -33.18 -10.49
N PRO A 9 -37.10 -32.48 -11.56
CA PRO A 9 -36.00 -32.96 -12.39
C PRO A 9 -34.68 -33.08 -11.64
N LYS A 10 -34.35 -32.15 -10.75
CA LYS A 10 -33.13 -32.21 -9.93
C LYS A 10 -33.14 -33.40 -8.99
N VAL A 11 -34.24 -33.60 -8.24
CA VAL A 11 -34.37 -34.71 -7.30
C VAL A 11 -34.33 -36.05 -8.02
N TYR A 12 -34.99 -36.17 -9.19
CA TYR A 12 -34.99 -37.38 -10.00
C TYR A 12 -33.60 -37.70 -10.58
N ALA A 13 -32.92 -36.69 -11.11
CA ALA A 13 -31.56 -36.80 -11.61
C ALA A 13 -30.57 -37.23 -10.52
N ASN A 14 -30.67 -36.67 -9.32
CA ASN A 14 -29.80 -37.01 -8.20
C ASN A 14 -30.01 -38.46 -7.71
N ARG A 15 -31.25 -38.92 -7.70
CA ARG A 15 -31.57 -40.27 -7.20
C ARG A 15 -31.29 -41.39 -8.21
N PHE A 16 -31.37 -41.10 -9.50
CA PHE A 16 -31.23 -42.09 -10.60
C PHE A 16 -30.18 -41.68 -11.63
N HIS A 17 -29.09 -41.03 -11.17
CA HIS A 17 -28.10 -40.39 -12.02
C HIS A 17 -27.56 -41.29 -13.17
N ILE A 18 -27.23 -42.56 -12.90
CA ILE A 18 -26.68 -43.48 -13.91
C ILE A 18 -27.73 -43.84 -14.97
N ALA A 19 -28.93 -44.25 -14.56
CA ALA A 19 -29.99 -44.62 -15.48
C ALA A 19 -30.49 -43.42 -16.31
N PHE A 20 -30.53 -42.23 -15.70
CA PHE A 20 -30.90 -41.00 -16.35
C PHE A 20 -29.86 -40.58 -17.40
N ALA A 21 -28.55 -40.63 -17.02
CA ALA A 21 -27.46 -40.36 -17.95
C ALA A 21 -27.46 -41.30 -19.15
N GLN A 22 -27.64 -42.61 -18.93
CA GLN A 22 -27.69 -43.59 -20.02
C GLN A 22 -28.85 -43.34 -20.97
N ARG A 23 -30.04 -42.99 -20.47
CA ARG A 23 -31.21 -42.70 -21.32
C ARG A 23 -31.04 -41.40 -22.12
N LEU A 24 -30.41 -40.39 -21.53
CA LEU A 24 -30.18 -39.10 -22.18
C LEU A 24 -28.96 -39.08 -23.11
N ALA A 25 -28.05 -40.06 -22.98
CA ALA A 25 -26.81 -40.07 -23.77
C ALA A 25 -27.06 -40.05 -25.27
N ARG A 26 -28.00 -40.83 -25.76
CA ARG A 26 -28.36 -40.91 -27.22
C ARG A 26 -28.99 -39.61 -27.73
N PRO A 27 -30.03 -39.04 -27.11
CA PRO A 27 -30.61 -37.76 -27.56
C PRO A 27 -29.64 -36.60 -27.41
N MET A 28 -28.79 -36.57 -26.36
CA MET A 28 -27.75 -35.58 -26.22
C MET A 28 -26.68 -35.66 -27.28
N TRP A 29 -26.27 -36.91 -27.66
CA TRP A 29 -25.32 -37.10 -28.74
C TRP A 29 -25.89 -36.61 -30.09
N LEU A 30 -27.18 -36.91 -30.36
CA LEU A 30 -27.86 -36.45 -31.57
C LEU A 30 -27.97 -34.92 -31.61
N LEU A 31 -28.36 -34.32 -30.48
CA LEU A 31 -28.46 -32.86 -30.31
C LEU A 31 -27.10 -32.18 -30.50
N ASN A 32 -26.05 -32.74 -29.90
CA ASN A 32 -24.69 -32.24 -30.07
C ASN A 32 -24.23 -32.29 -31.52
N ARG A 33 -24.52 -33.39 -32.21
CA ARG A 33 -24.18 -33.55 -33.64
C ARG A 33 -24.96 -32.58 -34.53
N LEU A 34 -26.22 -32.29 -34.20
CA LEU A 34 -27.05 -31.31 -34.92
C LEU A 34 -26.58 -29.87 -34.70
N LEU A 35 -26.17 -29.56 -33.45
CA LEU A 35 -25.71 -28.20 -33.06
C LEU A 35 -24.25 -27.96 -33.39
N PHE A 36 -23.46 -29.03 -33.66
CA PHE A 36 -22.02 -28.90 -33.93
C PHE A 36 -21.66 -27.88 -35.02
N PRO A 37 -22.34 -27.84 -36.20
CA PRO A 37 -22.02 -26.85 -37.23
C PRO A 37 -22.26 -25.43 -36.78
N PHE A 38 -23.29 -25.20 -35.95
CA PHE A 38 -23.56 -23.87 -35.37
C PHE A 38 -22.54 -23.48 -34.34
N SER A 39 -22.15 -24.39 -33.44
CA SER A 39 -21.12 -24.14 -32.44
C SER A 39 -19.74 -23.93 -33.08
N ALA A 40 -19.41 -24.68 -34.14
CA ALA A 40 -18.17 -24.49 -34.88
C ALA A 40 -18.13 -23.14 -35.63
N LEU A 41 -19.25 -22.67 -36.16
CA LEU A 41 -19.35 -21.37 -36.78
C LEU A 41 -19.19 -20.22 -35.74
N LEU A 42 -19.83 -20.36 -34.58
CA LEU A 42 -19.68 -19.41 -33.47
C LEU A 42 -18.25 -19.43 -32.92
N ALA A 43 -17.65 -20.57 -32.65
CA ALA A 43 -16.29 -20.70 -32.20
C ALA A 43 -15.27 -20.13 -33.22
N GLY A 44 -15.50 -20.38 -34.52
CA GLY A 44 -14.69 -19.80 -35.60
C GLY A 44 -14.79 -18.29 -35.68
N SER A 45 -15.97 -17.72 -35.45
CA SER A 45 -16.15 -16.26 -35.41
C SER A 45 -15.44 -15.61 -34.20
N THR A 46 -15.48 -16.29 -33.04
CA THR A 46 -14.77 -15.82 -31.84
C THR A 46 -13.25 -15.86 -32.06
N GLN A 47 -12.72 -16.89 -32.67
CA GLN A 47 -11.28 -16.96 -33.00
C GLN A 47 -10.84 -15.91 -34.02
N LEU A 48 -11.70 -15.53 -34.97
CA LEU A 48 -11.42 -14.42 -35.90
C LEU A 48 -11.42 -13.07 -35.21
N ILE A 49 -12.31 -12.86 -34.24
CA ILE A 49 -12.35 -11.68 -33.39
C ILE A 49 -11.13 -11.66 -32.47
N GLU A 50 -10.81 -12.76 -31.79
CA GLU A 50 -9.60 -12.85 -30.96
C GLU A 50 -8.32 -12.57 -31.75
N LYS A 51 -8.14 -13.18 -32.94
CA LYS A 51 -6.97 -12.89 -33.80
C LYS A 51 -6.89 -11.44 -34.26
N ARG A 52 -8.00 -10.75 -34.41
CA ARG A 52 -8.01 -9.34 -34.79
C ARG A 52 -7.79 -8.41 -33.57
N TYR A 53 -8.10 -8.88 -32.37
CA TYR A 53 -7.86 -8.18 -31.08
C TYR A 53 -6.58 -8.63 -30.36
N GLN A 54 -5.96 -9.75 -30.71
CA GLN A 54 -4.67 -10.21 -30.18
C GLN A 54 -3.47 -9.31 -30.52
N GLY A 55 -3.70 -8.21 -31.25
CA GLY A 55 -2.73 -7.11 -31.38
C GLY A 55 -2.64 -6.22 -30.12
N LYS A 56 -3.57 -6.35 -29.18
CA LYS A 56 -3.45 -5.86 -27.80
C LYS A 56 -3.36 -7.10 -26.92
N THR A 57 -2.16 -7.56 -26.65
CA THR A 57 -1.87 -8.49 -25.54
C THR A 57 -2.78 -8.11 -24.37
N GLY A 58 -3.70 -8.99 -24.05
CA GLY A 58 -4.55 -8.80 -22.88
C GLY A 58 -3.64 -8.76 -21.64
N SER A 59 -3.16 -7.58 -21.30
CA SER A 59 -2.67 -7.35 -19.95
C SER A 59 -3.90 -7.53 -19.09
N VAL A 60 -3.94 -8.62 -18.34
CA VAL A 60 -4.91 -8.79 -17.28
C VAL A 60 -4.88 -7.49 -16.47
N THR A 61 -6.01 -6.81 -16.40
CA THR A 61 -6.07 -5.55 -15.67
C THR A 61 -5.98 -5.84 -14.18
N VAL A 62 -5.44 -4.91 -13.41
CA VAL A 62 -5.34 -5.05 -11.94
C VAL A 62 -6.72 -5.34 -11.35
N ASN A 63 -7.77 -4.70 -11.83
CA ASN A 63 -9.14 -4.97 -11.41
C ASN A 63 -9.60 -6.42 -11.68
N GLU A 64 -9.17 -7.03 -12.78
CA GLU A 64 -9.46 -8.45 -13.08
C GLU A 64 -8.68 -9.38 -12.14
N LEU A 65 -7.45 -9.00 -11.75
CA LEU A 65 -6.65 -9.74 -10.77
C LEU A 65 -7.25 -9.63 -9.37
N GLU A 66 -7.69 -8.44 -8.95
CA GLU A 66 -8.35 -8.23 -7.67
C GLU A 66 -9.66 -9.04 -7.57
N GLN A 67 -10.50 -8.99 -8.60
CA GLN A 67 -11.72 -9.82 -8.66
C GLN A 67 -11.41 -11.32 -8.64
N ALA A 68 -10.35 -11.74 -9.34
CA ALA A 68 -9.94 -13.14 -9.32
C ALA A 68 -9.42 -13.56 -7.94
N LEU A 69 -8.72 -12.65 -7.23
CA LEU A 69 -8.27 -12.87 -5.86
C LEU A 69 -9.46 -13.02 -4.90
N GLU A 70 -10.45 -12.13 -4.98
CA GLU A 70 -11.66 -12.21 -4.14
C GLU A 70 -12.45 -13.51 -4.36
N LEU A 71 -12.51 -14.00 -5.62
CA LEU A 71 -13.17 -15.25 -5.97
C LEU A 71 -12.36 -16.49 -5.57
N ALA A 72 -11.03 -16.39 -5.51
CA ALA A 72 -10.12 -17.49 -5.19
C ALA A 72 -9.80 -17.60 -3.70
N ALA A 73 -10.02 -16.52 -2.93
CA ALA A 73 -9.81 -16.53 -1.49
C ALA A 73 -10.84 -17.43 -0.82
N ASP A 74 -10.39 -18.57 -0.31
CA ASP A 74 -11.18 -19.49 0.50
C ASP A 74 -11.44 -18.91 1.90
N GLU A 75 -12.45 -19.44 2.62
CA GLU A 75 -12.76 -19.08 4.01
C GLU A 75 -11.57 -19.27 4.98
N ASN A 76 -10.54 -20.00 4.56
CA ASN A 76 -9.33 -20.27 5.34
C ASN A 76 -8.15 -19.31 5.03
N THR A 77 -8.29 -18.42 4.04
CA THR A 77 -7.23 -17.45 3.72
C THR A 77 -7.27 -16.30 4.74
N SER A 78 -6.16 -16.08 5.44
CA SER A 78 -6.08 -15.00 6.42
C SER A 78 -6.18 -13.62 5.75
N GLU A 79 -6.60 -12.60 6.49
CA GLU A 79 -6.64 -11.23 5.97
C GLU A 79 -5.23 -10.71 5.65
N GLU A 80 -4.21 -11.14 6.39
CA GLU A 80 -2.81 -10.82 6.10
C GLU A 80 -2.37 -11.38 4.74
N GLU A 81 -2.68 -12.64 4.44
CA GLU A 81 -2.38 -13.24 3.15
C GLU A 81 -3.08 -12.49 2.00
N LYS A 82 -4.33 -12.09 2.19
CA LYS A 82 -5.08 -11.29 1.21
C LYS A 82 -4.44 -9.92 1.00
N ASN A 83 -3.99 -9.27 2.08
CA ASN A 83 -3.34 -7.96 2.02
C ASN A 83 -2.00 -8.04 1.27
N ILE A 84 -1.18 -9.05 1.53
CA ILE A 84 0.07 -9.28 0.77
C ILE A 84 -0.23 -9.51 -0.71
N LEU A 85 -1.24 -10.31 -1.04
CA LEU A 85 -1.61 -10.56 -2.45
C LEU A 85 -2.10 -9.28 -3.14
N ARG A 86 -2.90 -8.45 -2.46
CA ARG A 86 -3.30 -7.12 -2.97
C ARG A 86 -2.09 -6.20 -3.13
N GLY A 87 -1.19 -6.19 -2.16
CA GLY A 87 0.06 -5.45 -2.24
C GLY A 87 0.86 -5.81 -3.50
N VAL A 88 1.08 -7.10 -3.75
CA VAL A 88 1.78 -7.59 -4.95
C VAL A 88 1.09 -7.16 -6.25
N ILE A 89 -0.25 -7.22 -6.31
CA ILE A 89 -1.03 -6.82 -7.49
C ILE A 89 -0.85 -5.33 -7.79
N ASN A 90 -0.91 -4.48 -6.76
CA ASN A 90 -0.85 -3.03 -6.89
C ASN A 90 0.57 -2.49 -7.04
N PHE A 91 1.57 -3.22 -6.51
CA PHE A 91 2.99 -2.86 -6.48
C PHE A 91 3.53 -2.36 -7.82
N SER A 92 3.19 -3.03 -8.92
CA SER A 92 3.68 -2.68 -10.25
C SER A 92 3.15 -1.34 -10.81
N GLN A 93 2.12 -0.77 -10.18
CA GLN A 93 1.54 0.50 -10.60
C GLN A 93 2.03 1.69 -9.80
N LEU A 94 2.54 1.44 -8.59
CA LEU A 94 3.00 2.49 -7.69
C LEU A 94 4.25 3.19 -8.24
N ARG A 95 4.32 4.48 -7.94
CA ARG A 95 5.46 5.36 -8.28
C ARG A 95 6.15 5.80 -7.01
N VAL A 96 7.42 6.16 -7.14
CA VAL A 96 8.26 6.69 -6.06
C VAL A 96 7.56 7.82 -5.30
N LYS A 97 6.88 8.74 -6.00
CA LYS A 97 6.13 9.84 -5.39
C LYS A 97 5.10 9.42 -4.35
N GLN A 98 4.50 8.23 -4.51
CA GLN A 98 3.43 7.74 -3.64
C GLN A 98 3.94 7.06 -2.37
N VAL A 99 5.21 6.62 -2.41
CA VAL A 99 5.84 5.78 -1.38
C VAL A 99 6.94 6.53 -0.63
N MET A 100 7.49 7.59 -1.24
CA MET A 100 8.60 8.37 -0.67
C MET A 100 8.21 9.08 0.62
N THR A 101 9.18 9.22 1.52
CA THR A 101 9.10 10.18 2.63
C THR A 101 9.34 11.58 2.09
N SER A 102 8.37 12.49 2.30
CA SER A 102 8.46 13.88 1.85
C SER A 102 9.61 14.63 2.52
N ARG A 103 10.23 15.58 1.80
CA ARG A 103 11.34 16.41 2.30
C ARG A 103 11.07 17.12 3.63
N VAL A 104 9.81 17.41 3.92
CA VAL A 104 9.42 18.10 5.18
C VAL A 104 9.47 17.17 6.39
N ASP A 105 9.42 15.87 6.16
CA ASP A 105 9.44 14.84 7.19
C ASP A 105 10.82 14.14 7.28
N VAL A 106 11.74 14.45 6.35
CA VAL A 106 13.07 13.85 6.33
C VAL A 106 13.99 14.50 7.35
N VAL A 107 14.55 13.68 8.22
CA VAL A 107 15.64 14.11 9.10
C VAL A 107 16.96 14.01 8.34
N GLY A 108 17.68 15.13 8.25
CA GLY A 108 18.99 15.22 7.61
C GLY A 108 19.91 16.20 8.33
N PHE A 109 21.19 16.21 7.95
CA PHE A 109 22.19 17.09 8.55
C PHE A 109 22.72 18.10 7.54
N ASP A 110 22.98 19.32 8.03
CA ASP A 110 23.85 20.24 7.32
C ASP A 110 25.30 19.73 7.39
N ILE A 111 26.07 19.92 6.31
CA ILE A 111 27.50 19.54 6.26
C ILE A 111 28.33 20.23 7.34
N GLN A 112 27.84 21.35 7.88
CA GLN A 112 28.48 22.13 8.95
C GLN A 112 28.07 21.66 10.35
N SER A 113 27.16 20.68 10.48
CA SER A 113 26.74 20.15 11.78
C SER A 113 27.91 19.63 12.59
N THR A 114 27.85 19.85 13.90
CA THR A 114 28.88 19.38 14.81
C THR A 114 28.74 17.89 15.09
N TRP A 115 29.82 17.27 15.59
CA TRP A 115 29.78 15.88 16.01
C TRP A 115 28.73 15.63 17.11
N GLU A 116 28.56 16.59 18.02
CA GLU A 116 27.58 16.52 19.11
C GLU A 116 26.13 16.52 18.58
N ASP A 117 25.84 17.34 17.54
CA ASP A 117 24.53 17.37 16.89
C ASP A 117 24.20 16.02 16.25
N ILE A 118 25.19 15.40 15.59
CA ILE A 118 25.03 14.09 14.96
C ILE A 118 24.73 13.01 16.00
N LEU A 119 25.50 12.98 17.11
CA LEU A 119 25.29 12.01 18.17
C LEU A 119 23.89 12.15 18.78
N LYS A 120 23.46 13.36 19.05
CA LYS A 120 22.12 13.65 19.58
C LYS A 120 21.02 13.15 18.67
N ALA A 121 21.11 13.44 17.39
CA ALA A 121 20.07 13.03 16.43
C ALA A 121 20.08 11.52 16.18
N ILE A 122 21.21 10.82 16.30
CA ILE A 122 21.26 9.36 16.26
C ILE A 122 20.51 8.75 17.43
N ASP A 123 20.68 9.30 18.63
CA ASP A 123 20.02 8.83 19.85
C ASP A 123 18.50 9.05 19.80
N GLU A 124 18.07 10.21 19.26
CA GLU A 124 16.67 10.59 19.17
C GLU A 124 15.90 9.81 18.09
N ASN A 125 16.49 9.58 16.92
CA ASN A 125 15.74 9.10 15.74
C ASN A 125 16.02 7.66 15.31
N ARG A 126 17.11 7.04 15.78
CA ARG A 126 17.51 5.66 15.49
C ARG A 126 17.59 5.26 14.00
N TYR A 127 17.71 6.21 13.10
CA TYR A 127 17.83 5.94 11.66
C TYR A 127 19.17 5.30 11.29
N SER A 128 19.18 4.39 10.34
CA SER A 128 20.40 3.73 9.84
C SER A 128 21.19 4.57 8.86
N ARG A 129 20.52 5.49 8.14
CA ARG A 129 21.08 6.32 7.06
C ARG A 129 20.43 7.69 7.11
N LEU A 130 21.24 8.72 6.93
CA LEU A 130 20.78 10.11 6.99
C LEU A 130 21.35 10.89 5.80
N PRO A 131 20.53 11.64 5.06
CA PRO A 131 21.01 12.54 4.03
C PRO A 131 21.73 13.71 4.63
N VAL A 132 22.82 14.13 3.97
CA VAL A 132 23.61 15.30 4.34
C VAL A 132 23.53 16.32 3.21
N TYR A 133 23.12 17.54 3.56
CA TYR A 133 22.90 18.63 2.62
C TYR A 133 23.84 19.81 2.91
N GLN A 134 23.95 20.71 1.95
CA GLN A 134 24.62 21.99 2.10
C GLN A 134 23.63 23.12 1.88
N ASP A 135 23.52 24.03 2.85
CA ASP A 135 22.66 25.22 2.85
C ASP A 135 21.15 24.90 2.76
N SER A 136 20.74 24.00 1.88
CA SER A 136 19.33 23.55 1.74
C SER A 136 19.23 22.08 1.36
N PHE A 137 18.06 21.46 1.65
CA PHE A 137 17.80 20.07 1.30
C PHE A 137 17.78 19.82 -0.23
N ASP A 138 17.72 20.86 -1.06
CA ASP A 138 17.85 20.73 -2.50
C ASP A 138 19.27 20.36 -2.94
N GLN A 139 20.25 20.53 -2.07
CA GLN A 139 21.65 20.29 -2.37
C GLN A 139 22.21 19.17 -1.47
N ILE A 140 21.81 17.95 -1.75
CA ILE A 140 22.31 16.77 -1.03
C ILE A 140 23.74 16.47 -1.48
N ILE A 141 24.69 16.43 -0.52
CA ILE A 141 26.11 16.17 -0.77
C ILE A 141 26.43 14.69 -0.63
N GLY A 142 25.74 13.99 0.27
CA GLY A 142 26.04 12.59 0.54
C GLY A 142 25.03 11.94 1.50
N LEU A 143 25.26 10.67 1.75
CA LEU A 143 24.54 9.87 2.73
C LEU A 143 25.48 9.46 3.84
N LEU A 144 25.12 9.75 5.09
CA LEU A 144 25.84 9.30 6.26
C LEU A 144 25.24 7.97 6.75
N TYR A 145 26.07 6.96 6.85
CA TYR A 145 25.68 5.64 7.37
C TYR A 145 26.07 5.55 8.84
N ILE A 146 25.10 5.39 9.72
CA ILE A 146 25.34 5.35 11.18
C ILE A 146 26.29 4.22 11.57
N LYS A 147 26.23 3.08 10.87
CA LYS A 147 27.14 1.96 11.11
C LYS A 147 28.63 2.31 10.95
N ASP A 148 28.92 3.29 10.08
CA ASP A 148 30.30 3.72 9.83
C ASP A 148 30.82 4.62 10.97
N LEU A 149 29.90 5.18 11.79
CA LEU A 149 30.20 5.98 12.97
C LEU A 149 30.37 5.14 14.25
N ILE A 150 29.88 3.91 14.30
CA ILE A 150 29.89 3.05 15.50
C ILE A 150 31.26 3.00 16.20
N PRO A 151 32.41 2.86 15.47
CA PRO A 151 33.73 2.82 16.12
C PRO A 151 34.13 4.10 16.84
N TYR A 152 33.41 5.21 16.59
CA TYR A 152 33.77 6.54 17.08
C TYR A 152 32.74 7.11 18.08
N LEU A 153 31.63 6.41 18.36
CA LEU A 153 30.55 6.90 19.23
C LEU A 153 31.00 7.19 20.66
N ASP A 154 31.96 6.41 21.18
CA ASP A 154 32.50 6.60 22.55
C ASP A 154 33.48 7.76 22.66
N GLN A 155 33.84 8.40 21.55
CA GLN A 155 34.83 9.46 21.51
C GLN A 155 34.13 10.82 21.53
N LYS A 156 34.42 11.63 22.54
CA LYS A 156 33.85 13.01 22.62
C LYS A 156 34.26 13.89 21.43
N GLN A 157 35.46 13.69 20.89
CA GLN A 157 35.98 14.37 19.70
C GLN A 157 36.80 13.36 18.90
N PRO A 158 36.22 12.69 17.90
CA PRO A 158 36.97 11.77 17.06
C PRO A 158 38.00 12.55 16.24
N ALA A 159 39.19 11.97 16.08
CA ALA A 159 40.21 12.53 15.21
C ALA A 159 39.85 12.48 13.72
N VAL A 160 38.78 11.77 13.39
CA VAL A 160 38.27 11.60 12.02
C VAL A 160 37.21 12.63 11.73
N VAL A 161 37.33 13.29 10.60
CA VAL A 161 36.33 14.22 10.07
C VAL A 161 35.17 13.39 9.51
N TRP A 162 34.00 13.42 10.16
CA TRP A 162 32.84 12.60 9.77
C TRP A 162 32.40 12.82 8.32
N GLN A 163 32.62 14.02 7.76
CA GLN A 163 32.32 14.36 6.36
C GLN A 163 33.09 13.47 5.36
N SER A 164 34.24 12.93 5.77
CA SER A 164 35.00 11.98 4.92
C SER A 164 34.35 10.60 4.80
N MET A 165 33.33 10.30 5.59
CA MET A 165 32.60 9.04 5.59
C MET A 165 31.33 9.09 4.73
N LEU A 166 31.02 10.25 4.14
CA LEU A 166 29.86 10.40 3.28
C LEU A 166 30.01 9.51 2.03
N ARG A 167 28.90 8.88 1.67
CA ARG A 167 28.76 8.09 0.45
C ARG A 167 27.97 8.87 -0.58
N ASP A 168 28.26 8.64 -1.86
CA ASP A 168 27.55 9.27 -2.96
C ASP A 168 26.05 8.95 -2.91
N PRO A 169 25.18 9.96 -3.02
CA PRO A 169 23.74 9.74 -3.04
C PRO A 169 23.29 9.15 -4.37
N TYR A 170 22.31 8.26 -4.32
CA TYR A 170 21.63 7.74 -5.50
C TYR A 170 20.37 8.54 -5.76
N TYR A 171 20.21 9.11 -6.96
CA TYR A 171 19.08 9.96 -7.31
C TYR A 171 18.08 9.23 -8.20
N VAL A 172 16.78 9.45 -7.93
CA VAL A 172 15.69 8.88 -8.71
C VAL A 172 14.58 9.91 -8.91
N PRO A 173 13.90 9.95 -10.08
CA PRO A 173 12.78 10.85 -10.29
C PRO A 173 11.51 10.37 -9.59
N GLU A 174 10.63 11.29 -9.18
CA GLU A 174 9.31 11.01 -8.58
C GLU A 174 8.44 10.07 -9.43
N SER A 175 8.55 10.19 -10.76
CA SER A 175 7.72 9.43 -11.72
C SER A 175 8.14 7.98 -11.90
N LYS A 176 9.29 7.57 -11.35
CA LYS A 176 9.81 6.21 -11.49
C LYS A 176 8.89 5.20 -10.83
N LYS A 177 8.75 4.01 -11.44
CA LYS A 177 8.02 2.89 -10.84
C LYS A 177 8.84 2.24 -9.74
N ILE A 178 8.17 1.82 -8.66
CA ILE A 178 8.86 1.21 -7.51
C ILE A 178 9.38 -0.20 -7.81
N ASP A 179 8.75 -0.94 -8.73
CA ASP A 179 9.23 -2.26 -9.17
C ASP A 179 10.57 -2.17 -9.92
N ASP A 180 10.78 -1.13 -10.72
CA ASP A 180 12.06 -0.87 -11.38
C ASP A 180 13.10 -0.36 -10.37
N LEU A 181 12.69 0.49 -9.43
CA LEU A 181 13.57 0.98 -8.37
C LEU A 181 14.06 -0.16 -7.46
N LEU A 182 13.19 -1.12 -7.13
CA LEU A 182 13.57 -2.29 -6.34
C LEU A 182 14.69 -3.10 -7.01
N LYS A 183 14.60 -3.32 -8.32
CA LYS A 183 15.66 -4.00 -9.10
C LYS A 183 16.96 -3.22 -9.05
N GLU A 184 16.91 -1.89 -9.24
CA GLU A 184 18.09 -1.05 -9.17
C GLU A 184 18.74 -1.02 -7.79
N PHE A 185 17.94 -1.03 -6.71
CA PHE A 185 18.45 -1.15 -5.35
C PHE A 185 19.21 -2.46 -5.14
N GLN A 186 18.67 -3.57 -5.66
CA GLN A 186 19.31 -4.88 -5.60
C GLN A 186 20.62 -4.92 -6.43
N GLU A 187 20.60 -4.39 -7.66
CA GLU A 187 21.75 -4.39 -8.56
C GLU A 187 22.89 -3.50 -8.03
N LYS A 188 22.55 -2.30 -7.57
CA LYS A 188 23.52 -1.31 -7.07
C LYS A 188 23.90 -1.54 -5.60
N LYS A 189 23.20 -2.43 -4.88
CA LYS A 189 23.36 -2.68 -3.44
C LYS A 189 23.23 -1.41 -2.59
N VAL A 190 22.30 -0.55 -2.97
CA VAL A 190 21.90 0.64 -2.23
C VAL A 190 20.52 0.43 -1.61
N HIS A 191 20.25 1.08 -0.49
CA HIS A 191 19.01 0.92 0.28
C HIS A 191 18.27 2.23 0.50
N MET A 192 18.77 3.34 -0.05
CA MET A 192 18.17 4.65 0.02
C MET A 192 18.49 5.43 -1.24
N ALA A 193 17.51 6.15 -1.77
CA ALA A 193 17.68 7.07 -2.87
C ALA A 193 17.10 8.45 -2.51
N ILE A 194 17.70 9.50 -3.06
CA ILE A 194 17.15 10.85 -3.01
C ILE A 194 16.19 11.01 -4.18
N VAL A 195 14.97 11.43 -3.88
CA VAL A 195 13.94 11.66 -4.88
C VAL A 195 14.04 13.10 -5.38
N VAL A 196 14.02 13.26 -6.70
CA VAL A 196 14.12 14.57 -7.35
C VAL A 196 12.91 14.86 -8.22
N ASP A 197 12.51 16.13 -8.22
CA ASP A 197 11.45 16.66 -9.08
C ASP A 197 11.95 16.96 -10.52
N GLU A 198 11.07 17.45 -11.37
CA GLU A 198 11.36 17.80 -12.76
C GLU A 198 12.31 19.01 -12.90
N TYR A 199 12.50 19.77 -11.84
CA TYR A 199 13.38 20.95 -11.79
C TYR A 199 14.75 20.64 -11.18
N GLY A 200 14.94 19.41 -10.69
CA GLY A 200 16.17 18.98 -10.05
C GLY A 200 16.26 19.29 -8.55
N GLY A 201 15.16 19.76 -7.95
CA GLY A 201 15.05 19.91 -6.51
C GLY A 201 14.81 18.57 -5.81
N SER A 202 15.29 18.42 -4.56
CA SER A 202 15.04 17.22 -3.77
C SER A 202 13.65 17.25 -3.16
N SER A 203 12.80 16.30 -3.57
CA SER A 203 11.42 16.15 -3.07
C SER A 203 11.32 15.32 -1.79
N GLY A 204 12.31 14.47 -1.54
CA GLY A 204 12.32 13.57 -0.40
C GLY A 204 13.32 12.43 -0.53
N ILE A 205 13.06 11.36 0.17
CA ILE A 205 13.84 10.11 0.10
C ILE A 205 12.92 8.91 -0.10
N VAL A 206 13.46 7.83 -0.61
CA VAL A 206 12.80 6.54 -0.65
C VAL A 206 13.80 5.47 -0.23
N THR A 207 13.37 4.53 0.61
CA THR A 207 14.20 3.44 1.10
C THR A 207 13.73 2.09 0.54
N LEU A 208 14.55 1.07 0.69
CA LEU A 208 14.19 -0.30 0.36
C LEU A 208 13.05 -0.80 1.26
N GLU A 209 13.11 -0.37 2.51
CA GLU A 209 12.12 -0.67 3.54
C GLU A 209 10.74 -0.15 3.12
N ASP A 210 10.62 1.11 2.69
CA ASP A 210 9.36 1.72 2.19
C ASP A 210 8.78 0.93 1.00
N ILE A 211 9.65 0.50 0.08
CA ILE A 211 9.22 -0.28 -1.09
C ILE A 211 8.69 -1.68 -0.69
N LEU A 212 9.31 -2.33 0.29
CA LEU A 212 8.89 -3.65 0.76
C LEU A 212 7.59 -3.58 1.57
N GLU A 213 7.38 -2.49 2.29
CA GLU A 213 6.15 -2.21 3.04
C GLU A 213 4.91 -2.21 2.14
N GLU A 214 5.01 -1.71 0.90
CA GLU A 214 3.91 -1.73 -0.07
C GLU A 214 3.48 -3.16 -0.49
N ILE A 215 4.35 -4.15 -0.31
CA ILE A 215 4.04 -5.56 -0.59
C ILE A 215 3.51 -6.26 0.66
N VAL A 216 4.21 -6.09 1.77
CA VAL A 216 3.99 -6.90 2.99
C VAL A 216 2.96 -6.23 3.91
N GLY A 217 2.77 -4.90 3.76
CA GLY A 217 2.07 -4.07 4.74
C GLY A 217 2.95 -3.77 5.95
N GLU A 218 2.45 -3.01 6.89
CA GLU A 218 3.13 -2.81 8.17
C GLU A 218 3.37 -4.17 8.83
N ILE A 219 4.63 -4.55 8.96
CA ILE A 219 5.03 -5.75 9.71
C ILE A 219 4.89 -5.38 11.18
N ASN A 220 3.71 -5.59 11.73
CA ASN A 220 3.52 -5.48 13.17
C ASN A 220 4.30 -6.62 13.82
N ASP A 221 5.41 -6.29 14.46
CA ASP A 221 6.11 -7.23 15.33
C ASP A 221 5.17 -7.56 16.51
N GLU A 222 5.06 -8.83 16.91
CA GLU A 222 4.23 -9.25 18.07
C GLU A 222 4.64 -8.53 19.38
N PHE A 223 5.75 -7.79 19.35
CA PHE A 223 6.27 -6.95 20.41
C PHE A 223 6.19 -5.45 20.16
N ASP A 224 5.77 -5.00 18.98
CA ASP A 224 5.37 -3.63 18.76
C ASP A 224 4.05 -3.46 19.53
N GLN A 225 4.19 -3.06 20.79
CA GLN A 225 3.10 -2.39 21.46
C GLN A 225 2.69 -1.30 20.47
N GLU A 226 1.48 -1.45 19.92
CA GLU A 226 0.84 -0.42 19.11
C GLU A 226 1.28 0.91 19.72
N GLU A 227 2.07 1.72 19.01
CA GLU A 227 2.19 3.12 19.37
C GLU A 227 0.76 3.62 19.22
N HIS A 228 0.02 3.50 20.31
CA HIS A 228 -1.37 3.93 20.37
C HIS A 228 -1.35 5.41 20.02
N ARG A 229 -1.67 5.72 18.77
CA ARG A 229 -1.87 7.09 18.29
C ARG A 229 -3.02 7.76 19.05
N TYR A 230 -3.44 7.11 20.12
CA TYR A 230 -4.46 7.61 21.03
C TYR A 230 -4.09 7.28 22.49
N THR A 231 -4.60 8.10 23.40
CA THR A 231 -4.56 7.83 24.84
C THR A 231 -6.01 7.76 25.33
N GLN A 232 -6.39 6.64 25.89
CA GLN A 232 -7.71 6.50 26.53
C GLN A 232 -7.64 7.06 27.95
N LEU A 233 -8.47 8.07 28.24
CA LEU A 233 -8.58 8.67 29.57
C LEU A 233 -9.63 7.98 30.45
N ASP A 234 -10.75 7.56 29.83
CA ASP A 234 -11.83 6.81 30.45
C ASP A 234 -12.59 6.02 29.38
N ASP A 235 -13.67 5.29 29.76
CA ASP A 235 -14.42 4.40 28.88
C ASP A 235 -15.02 5.09 27.63
N VAL A 236 -15.12 6.41 27.64
CA VAL A 236 -15.75 7.21 26.56
C VAL A 236 -14.86 8.37 26.08
N THR A 237 -13.71 8.58 26.69
CA THR A 237 -12.85 9.71 26.39
C THR A 237 -11.48 9.25 25.85
N PHE A 238 -11.19 9.69 24.64
CA PHE A 238 -9.94 9.35 23.94
C PHE A 238 -9.23 10.64 23.49
N ILE A 239 -7.91 10.61 23.49
CA ILE A 239 -7.05 11.64 22.89
C ILE A 239 -6.41 11.03 21.65
N PHE A 240 -6.68 11.61 20.49
CA PHE A 240 -6.06 11.21 19.23
C PHE A 240 -5.10 12.28 18.73
N ASP A 241 -4.05 11.87 18.01
CA ASP A 241 -3.25 12.79 17.20
C ASP A 241 -4.12 13.30 16.02
N GLY A 242 -3.92 14.56 15.64
CA GLY A 242 -4.62 15.12 14.47
C GLY A 242 -4.35 14.40 13.16
N LYS A 243 -3.25 13.65 13.05
CA LYS A 243 -2.90 12.82 11.90
C LYS A 243 -3.59 11.45 11.89
N THR A 244 -4.24 11.04 12.99
CA THR A 244 -4.90 9.74 13.10
C THR A 244 -5.99 9.58 12.04
N PRO A 245 -5.97 8.51 11.24
CA PRO A 245 -7.02 8.24 10.25
C PRO A 245 -8.39 8.03 10.90
N LEU A 246 -9.47 8.55 10.29
CA LEU A 246 -10.84 8.40 10.82
C LEU A 246 -11.29 6.94 10.93
N LYS A 247 -10.79 6.06 10.06
CA LYS A 247 -11.02 4.61 10.14
C LYS A 247 -10.49 3.99 11.43
N GLU A 248 -9.33 4.47 11.89
CA GLU A 248 -8.70 4.04 13.13
C GLU A 248 -9.49 4.54 14.34
N VAL A 249 -9.98 5.78 14.31
CA VAL A 249 -10.88 6.34 15.33
C VAL A 249 -12.15 5.51 15.45
N ALA A 250 -12.82 5.21 14.33
CA ALA A 250 -14.02 4.40 14.30
C ALA A 250 -13.78 3.01 14.93
N ARG A 251 -12.68 2.35 14.55
CA ARG A 251 -12.30 1.05 15.09
C ARG A 251 -12.00 1.10 16.59
N THR A 252 -11.28 2.13 17.04
CA THR A 252 -10.88 2.26 18.46
C THR A 252 -12.06 2.56 19.37
N MET A 253 -13.00 3.35 18.88
CA MET A 253 -14.18 3.75 19.65
C MET A 253 -15.41 2.84 19.43
N ASP A 254 -15.25 1.73 18.67
CA ASP A 254 -16.31 0.80 18.27
C ASP A 254 -17.52 1.52 17.62
N LEU A 255 -17.21 2.53 16.80
CA LEU A 255 -18.22 3.32 16.08
C LEU A 255 -18.50 2.70 14.71
N ASP A 256 -19.74 2.86 14.23
CA ASP A 256 -20.09 2.46 12.87
C ASP A 256 -19.33 3.33 11.86
N GLN A 257 -18.58 2.71 10.94
CA GLN A 257 -17.83 3.40 9.89
C GLN A 257 -18.74 4.24 8.97
N VAL A 258 -20.04 3.96 8.95
CA VAL A 258 -21.05 4.73 8.21
C VAL A 258 -21.13 6.17 8.70
N LEU A 259 -20.83 6.44 9.98
CA LEU A 259 -20.83 7.80 10.57
C LEU A 259 -19.90 8.78 9.84
N PHE A 260 -18.85 8.29 9.17
CA PHE A 260 -17.89 9.13 8.45
C PHE A 260 -18.11 9.14 6.93
N GLN A 261 -19.11 8.41 6.39
CA GLN A 261 -19.35 8.31 4.94
C GLN A 261 -19.98 9.57 4.32
N ASP A 262 -20.70 10.36 5.11
CA ASP A 262 -21.33 11.61 4.65
C ASP A 262 -20.36 12.81 4.65
N ILE A 263 -19.12 12.63 5.12
CA ILE A 263 -18.08 13.65 5.08
C ILE A 263 -17.55 13.73 3.65
N GLN A 264 -17.30 14.97 3.17
CA GLN A 264 -16.72 15.16 1.83
C GLN A 264 -15.51 14.27 1.63
N SER A 265 -15.40 13.65 0.46
CA SER A 265 -14.51 12.54 0.11
C SER A 265 -12.99 12.76 0.31
N ASP A 266 -12.58 13.94 0.76
CA ASP A 266 -11.18 14.33 0.92
C ASP A 266 -10.71 14.40 2.40
N VAL A 267 -11.59 14.06 3.37
CA VAL A 267 -11.26 14.12 4.80
C VAL A 267 -10.91 12.73 5.34
N GLU A 268 -9.64 12.49 5.56
CA GLU A 268 -9.12 11.18 5.96
C GLU A 268 -8.63 11.10 7.42
N SER A 269 -8.47 12.26 8.11
CA SER A 269 -7.87 12.33 9.45
C SER A 269 -8.68 13.15 10.45
N VAL A 270 -8.43 12.95 11.75
CA VAL A 270 -9.04 13.74 12.86
C VAL A 270 -8.82 15.23 12.67
N GLY A 271 -7.61 15.64 12.30
CA GLY A 271 -7.29 17.04 12.04
C GLY A 271 -8.04 17.58 10.83
N GLY A 272 -8.15 16.80 9.76
CA GLY A 272 -8.96 17.13 8.58
C GLY A 272 -10.42 17.34 8.96
N LEU A 273 -11.01 16.42 9.73
CA LEU A 273 -12.37 16.52 10.24
C LEU A 273 -12.59 17.80 11.09
N ALA A 274 -11.65 18.10 11.98
CA ALA A 274 -11.74 19.29 12.82
C ALA A 274 -11.69 20.59 11.98
N VAL A 275 -10.88 20.61 10.93
CA VAL A 275 -10.80 21.76 9.99
C VAL A 275 -12.09 21.87 9.17
N GLU A 276 -12.64 20.78 8.69
CA GLU A 276 -13.89 20.74 7.91
C GLU A 276 -15.06 21.29 8.73
N ILE A 277 -15.26 20.79 9.95
CA ILE A 277 -16.33 21.27 10.86
C ILE A 277 -16.12 22.76 11.20
N CYS A 278 -14.88 23.21 11.36
CA CYS A 278 -14.57 24.56 11.83
C CYS A 278 -14.49 25.59 10.69
N GLY A 279 -14.33 25.14 9.43
CA GLY A 279 -14.03 25.97 8.26
C GLY A 279 -12.66 26.64 8.29
N ARG A 280 -11.82 26.33 9.29
CA ARG A 280 -10.45 26.82 9.49
C ARG A 280 -9.74 25.97 10.53
N VAL A 281 -8.42 26.09 10.64
CA VAL A 281 -7.65 25.45 11.72
C VAL A 281 -8.23 25.84 13.08
N PRO A 282 -8.68 24.88 13.90
CA PRO A 282 -9.28 25.15 15.20
C PRO A 282 -8.25 25.72 16.19
N ILE A 283 -8.71 26.61 17.07
CA ILE A 283 -7.90 27.16 18.15
C ILE A 283 -7.90 26.18 19.33
N VAL A 284 -6.79 26.08 20.04
CA VAL A 284 -6.63 25.25 21.23
C VAL A 284 -7.78 25.48 22.23
N GLY A 285 -8.39 24.41 22.72
CA GLY A 285 -9.50 24.43 23.66
C GLY A 285 -10.89 24.65 23.04
N LYS A 286 -11.00 24.73 21.70
CA LYS A 286 -12.30 24.84 21.04
C LYS A 286 -13.01 23.49 21.05
N GLN A 287 -14.28 23.49 21.51
CA GLN A 287 -15.18 22.33 21.39
C GLN A 287 -15.87 22.34 20.03
N LEU A 288 -15.89 21.18 19.38
CA LEU A 288 -16.55 20.93 18.10
C LEU A 288 -17.53 19.77 18.32
N ASN A 289 -18.74 19.90 17.84
CA ASN A 289 -19.70 18.82 17.83
C ASN A 289 -19.75 18.21 16.42
N PHE A 290 -19.60 16.90 16.35
CA PHE A 290 -19.76 16.13 15.13
C PHE A 290 -21.03 15.31 15.31
N ASP A 291 -21.98 15.53 14.45
CA ASP A 291 -23.33 14.94 14.44
C ASP A 291 -24.19 15.24 15.68
N ASP A 292 -25.16 16.15 15.51
CA ASP A 292 -26.19 16.47 16.52
C ASP A 292 -27.32 15.41 16.58
N THR A 293 -27.14 14.23 15.99
CA THR A 293 -28.14 13.15 15.85
C THR A 293 -27.86 11.92 16.73
N LEU A 294 -27.20 12.12 17.87
CA LEU A 294 -27.18 11.12 18.96
C LEU A 294 -28.08 11.50 20.10
#